data_2f055bbad9f385d255067f8c28d946e7
#
_entry.id   2f055bbad9f385d255067f8c28d946e7
#
_cell.length_a   1.000
_cell.length_b   1.000
_cell.length_c   1.000
_cell.angle_alpha   90.00
_cell.angle_beta   90.00
_cell.angle_gamma   90.00
#
_symmetry.space_group_name_H-M   'P 1'
#
loop_
_entity.id
_entity.type
_entity.pdbx_description
1 polymer ?
#
loop_
_entity_poly.entity_id
_entity_poly.type
_entity_poly.pdbx_seq_one_letter_code
_entity_poly.pdbx_strand_id
1 'polypeptide(L)'
;MHSMWQLLSPTALLLLVSAGTHADPPKSVVILDPPWDRLLEKDSVTLKCQGAYPPGDDSTEWRWNGTLISNKASSYSITDATVGNSGEYTCKTGLSAQSDPLRLEVYKGWLLLQAPRWVVQEGESIRLRCHTWKNITIQKVQYFQNGMGKKFSHQNFEYHIPNATLKDGGSYFCRGIIKNYNLSSEAVKVTVQGSKSPSPILSFFLPWHQIIFCLVMGFLFAVDTGLYFSVRKVLRSSKEDWRNGKVTWSRDPQDKGG
;
A
#
# COMPACT_ATOMS: atom_id res chain seq x y z
N MET A 1 25.61 53.11 -7.61
CA MET A 1 24.99 51.88 -8.06
C MET A 1 25.49 50.77 -7.12
N HIS A 2 24.85 50.64 -5.95
CA HIS A 2 25.20 49.61 -4.96
C HIS A 2 24.22 48.47 -5.11
N SER A 3 24.77 47.41 -5.56
CA SER A 3 24.43 45.95 -5.50
C SER A 3 23.11 45.57 -4.82
N MET A 4 22.18 45.21 -5.65
CA MET A 4 20.90 44.60 -5.32
C MET A 4 21.03 43.05 -5.30
N TRP A 5 22.19 42.53 -4.82
CA TRP A 5 22.50 41.10 -4.80
C TRP A 5 22.57 40.48 -3.40
N GLN A 6 22.10 41.17 -2.37
CA GLN A 6 22.23 40.71 -0.99
C GLN A 6 20.95 40.18 -0.33
N LEU A 7 19.85 39.94 -1.08
CA LEU A 7 18.60 39.46 -0.51
C LEU A 7 18.02 38.21 -1.20
N LEU A 8 18.87 37.36 -1.76
CA LEU A 8 18.46 35.96 -1.99
C LEU A 8 18.71 35.23 -0.66
N SER A 9 17.74 35.38 0.24
CA SER A 9 17.75 34.70 1.53
C SER A 9 17.70 33.20 1.31
N PRO A 10 18.36 32.39 2.17
CA PRO A 10 18.31 30.93 2.12
C PRO A 10 16.89 30.37 2.25
N THR A 11 15.91 31.20 2.60
CA THR A 11 14.49 30.85 2.64
C THR A 11 13.87 30.60 1.23
N ALA A 12 14.41 31.21 0.18
CA ALA A 12 13.94 30.94 -1.18
C ALA A 12 14.36 29.55 -1.69
N LEU A 13 15.47 29.01 -1.22
CA LEU A 13 15.93 27.65 -1.56
C LEU A 13 15.14 26.56 -0.81
N LEU A 14 14.60 26.87 0.36
CA LEU A 14 13.75 25.94 1.12
C LEU A 14 12.34 25.77 0.53
N LEU A 15 11.85 26.71 -0.24
CA LEU A 15 10.53 26.64 -0.88
C LEU A 15 10.53 25.78 -2.15
N LEU A 16 11.67 25.45 -2.74
CA LEU A 16 11.78 24.58 -3.92
C LEU A 16 11.84 23.08 -3.57
N VAL A 17 11.96 22.69 -2.31
CA VAL A 17 11.99 21.28 -1.87
C VAL A 17 10.59 20.78 -1.47
N SER A 18 9.59 21.63 -1.49
CA SER A 18 8.18 21.22 -1.38
C SER A 18 7.62 20.77 -2.75
N ALA A 19 8.39 19.99 -3.50
CA ALA A 19 7.82 19.12 -4.51
C ALA A 19 6.98 18.08 -3.74
N GLY A 20 5.71 18.41 -3.52
CA GLY A 20 4.75 17.55 -2.88
C GLY A 20 4.85 16.18 -3.50
N THR A 21 5.24 15.18 -2.73
CA THR A 21 4.96 13.81 -3.05
C THR A 21 3.43 13.75 -3.16
N HIS A 22 2.91 13.84 -4.38
CA HIS A 22 1.52 13.54 -4.66
C HIS A 22 1.38 12.06 -4.30
N ALA A 23 1.00 11.79 -3.06
CA ALA A 23 0.61 10.45 -2.67
C ALA A 23 -0.58 10.07 -3.55
N ASP A 24 -0.46 8.97 -4.28
CA ASP A 24 -1.58 8.44 -5.05
C ASP A 24 -2.80 8.31 -4.13
N PRO A 25 -4.00 8.67 -4.60
CA PRO A 25 -5.20 8.58 -3.79
C PRO A 25 -5.39 7.12 -3.33
N PRO A 26 -5.80 6.89 -2.07
CA PRO A 26 -6.02 5.55 -1.56
C PRO A 26 -7.05 4.83 -2.44
N LYS A 27 -6.82 3.53 -2.70
CA LYS A 27 -7.78 2.71 -3.46
C LYS A 27 -9.06 2.50 -2.67
N SER A 28 -10.19 2.48 -3.37
CA SER A 28 -11.43 1.92 -2.84
C SER A 28 -11.26 0.40 -2.58
N VAL A 29 -12.09 -0.16 -1.72
CA VAL A 29 -12.08 -1.60 -1.40
C VAL A 29 -13.50 -2.15 -1.52
N VAL A 30 -13.67 -3.26 -2.25
CA VAL A 30 -14.92 -4.01 -2.29
C VAL A 30 -14.96 -5.01 -1.14
N ILE A 31 -16.02 -4.98 -0.34
CA ILE A 31 -16.25 -5.91 0.77
C ILE A 31 -17.55 -6.67 0.52
N LEU A 32 -17.53 -7.97 0.77
CA LEU A 32 -18.71 -8.84 0.71
C LEU A 32 -19.41 -8.96 2.06
N ASP A 33 -20.73 -8.95 2.04
CA ASP A 33 -21.58 -9.23 3.19
C ASP A 33 -22.74 -10.16 2.78
N PRO A 34 -22.73 -11.44 3.22
CA PRO A 34 -21.68 -12.11 4.01
C PRO A 34 -20.36 -12.27 3.24
N PRO A 35 -19.22 -12.53 3.91
CA PRO A 35 -17.87 -12.46 3.34
C PRO A 35 -17.50 -13.71 2.51
N TRP A 36 -18.39 -14.14 1.64
CA TRP A 36 -18.21 -15.33 0.80
C TRP A 36 -18.14 -14.95 -0.67
N ASP A 37 -17.00 -15.23 -1.31
CA ASP A 37 -16.76 -14.98 -2.73
C ASP A 37 -17.26 -16.12 -3.64
N ARG A 38 -17.65 -17.26 -3.04
CA ARG A 38 -18.24 -18.41 -3.71
C ARG A 38 -19.67 -18.63 -3.20
N LEU A 39 -20.63 -18.64 -4.11
CA LEU A 39 -22.05 -18.73 -3.82
C LEU A 39 -22.66 -19.93 -4.53
N LEU A 40 -23.76 -20.44 -4.00
CA LEU A 40 -24.67 -21.32 -4.73
C LEU A 40 -25.77 -20.49 -5.40
N GLU A 41 -26.37 -21.01 -6.48
CA GLU A 41 -27.55 -20.38 -7.07
C GLU A 41 -28.62 -20.15 -6.02
N LYS A 42 -29.28 -18.99 -6.07
CA LYS A 42 -30.28 -18.49 -5.10
C LYS A 42 -29.72 -18.01 -3.76
N ASP A 43 -28.41 -17.95 -3.59
CA ASP A 43 -27.81 -17.20 -2.49
C ASP A 43 -27.95 -15.70 -2.73
N SER A 44 -27.75 -14.94 -1.69
CA SER A 44 -27.72 -13.47 -1.76
C SER A 44 -26.43 -12.95 -1.13
N VAL A 45 -25.90 -11.89 -1.71
CA VAL A 45 -24.71 -11.18 -1.21
C VAL A 45 -24.82 -9.69 -1.49
N THR A 46 -24.31 -8.89 -0.59
CA THR A 46 -24.20 -7.45 -0.78
C THR A 46 -22.74 -7.06 -0.89
N LEU A 47 -22.37 -6.41 -2.00
CA LEU A 47 -21.08 -5.79 -2.19
C LEU A 47 -21.13 -4.38 -1.61
N LYS A 48 -20.18 -4.04 -0.74
CA LYS A 48 -20.04 -2.71 -0.15
C LYS A 48 -18.73 -2.07 -0.62
N CYS A 49 -18.79 -0.84 -1.08
CA CYS A 49 -17.62 -0.08 -1.47
C CYS A 49 -17.12 0.79 -0.32
N GLN A 50 -15.90 0.59 0.13
CA GLN A 50 -15.25 1.47 1.10
C GLN A 50 -14.21 2.33 0.40
N GLY A 51 -14.23 3.63 0.69
CA GLY A 51 -13.31 4.62 0.14
C GLY A 51 -13.61 6.01 0.69
N ALA A 52 -12.90 7.00 0.20
CA ALA A 52 -13.11 8.39 0.56
C ALA A 52 -14.13 9.05 -0.37
N TYR A 53 -15.04 9.84 0.23
CA TYR A 53 -16.07 10.58 -0.48
C TYR A 53 -15.87 12.08 -0.31
N PRO A 54 -16.16 12.90 -1.33
CA PRO A 54 -16.22 14.34 -1.17
C PRO A 54 -17.42 14.74 -0.30
N PRO A 55 -17.36 15.88 0.39
CA PRO A 55 -18.50 16.37 1.17
C PRO A 55 -19.74 16.56 0.29
N GLY A 56 -20.85 15.91 0.66
CA GLY A 56 -22.14 16.04 -0.02
C GLY A 56 -22.32 15.15 -1.25
N ASP A 57 -21.38 14.32 -1.61
CA ASP A 57 -21.51 13.33 -2.68
C ASP A 57 -21.03 11.96 -2.18
N ASP A 58 -21.95 11.02 -2.04
CA ASP A 58 -21.72 9.63 -1.64
C ASP A 58 -21.83 8.64 -2.81
N SER A 59 -21.81 9.15 -4.05
CA SER A 59 -21.94 8.34 -5.25
C SER A 59 -20.75 7.40 -5.44
N THR A 60 -21.07 6.16 -5.82
CA THR A 60 -20.11 5.10 -6.10
C THR A 60 -20.26 4.63 -7.54
N GLU A 61 -19.14 4.49 -8.24
CA GLU A 61 -19.09 3.86 -9.55
C GLU A 61 -18.80 2.36 -9.38
N TRP A 62 -19.71 1.52 -9.87
CA TRP A 62 -19.56 0.07 -9.88
C TRP A 62 -19.29 -0.46 -11.28
N ARG A 63 -18.40 -1.45 -11.40
CA ARG A 63 -18.14 -2.15 -12.65
C ARG A 63 -18.18 -3.66 -12.44
N TRP A 64 -18.76 -4.36 -13.41
CA TRP A 64 -18.76 -5.80 -13.53
C TRP A 64 -18.07 -6.19 -14.83
N ASN A 65 -17.02 -7.02 -14.75
CA ASN A 65 -16.17 -7.38 -15.88
C ASN A 65 -15.75 -6.17 -16.74
N GLY A 66 -15.43 -5.05 -16.07
CA GLY A 66 -15.07 -3.78 -16.71
C GLY A 66 -16.26 -2.94 -17.19
N THR A 67 -17.46 -3.50 -17.28
CA THR A 67 -18.67 -2.78 -17.73
C THR A 67 -19.31 -2.01 -16.57
N LEU A 68 -19.69 -0.75 -16.81
CA LEU A 68 -20.34 0.08 -15.82
C LEU A 68 -21.72 -0.46 -15.44
N ILE A 69 -21.98 -0.56 -14.13
CA ILE A 69 -23.29 -0.85 -13.57
C ILE A 69 -24.01 0.46 -13.25
N SER A 70 -25.31 0.57 -13.54
CA SER A 70 -26.08 1.81 -13.33
C SER A 70 -26.35 2.14 -11.85
N ASN A 71 -25.97 1.27 -10.89
CA ASN A 71 -26.06 1.52 -9.46
C ASN A 71 -25.01 2.56 -9.01
N LYS A 72 -25.44 3.60 -8.28
CA LYS A 72 -24.56 4.64 -7.72
C LYS A 72 -24.48 4.62 -6.19
N ALA A 73 -25.19 3.70 -5.52
CA ALA A 73 -25.13 3.57 -4.08
C ALA A 73 -23.80 2.96 -3.61
N SER A 74 -23.42 3.21 -2.37
CA SER A 74 -22.22 2.62 -1.75
C SER A 74 -22.31 1.10 -1.58
N SER A 75 -23.49 0.50 -1.84
CA SER A 75 -23.72 -0.93 -1.82
C SER A 75 -24.46 -1.41 -3.08
N TYR A 76 -24.09 -2.62 -3.52
CA TYR A 76 -24.72 -3.32 -4.64
C TYR A 76 -25.15 -4.71 -4.18
N SER A 77 -26.47 -4.97 -4.12
CA SER A 77 -27.01 -6.25 -3.65
C SER A 77 -27.37 -7.16 -4.81
N ILE A 78 -26.89 -8.38 -4.75
CA ILE A 78 -27.24 -9.48 -5.62
C ILE A 78 -28.17 -10.40 -4.83
N THR A 79 -29.43 -10.43 -5.19
CA THR A 79 -30.42 -11.36 -4.64
C THR A 79 -30.67 -12.49 -5.63
N ASP A 80 -30.96 -13.69 -5.10
CA ASP A 80 -31.21 -14.86 -5.96
C ASP A 80 -30.11 -15.06 -7.01
N ALA A 81 -28.85 -15.10 -6.60
CA ALA A 81 -27.69 -15.19 -7.48
C ALA A 81 -27.83 -16.31 -8.51
N THR A 82 -27.39 -16.04 -9.71
CA THR A 82 -27.32 -16.98 -10.83
C THR A 82 -25.88 -17.10 -11.32
N VAL A 83 -25.53 -18.13 -12.06
CA VAL A 83 -24.19 -18.28 -12.66
C VAL A 83 -23.80 -17.04 -13.48
N GLY A 84 -24.77 -16.34 -14.09
CA GLY A 84 -24.55 -15.12 -14.84
C GLY A 84 -24.07 -13.93 -13.99
N ASN A 85 -24.17 -13.98 -12.65
CA ASN A 85 -23.62 -12.97 -11.75
C ASN A 85 -22.14 -13.23 -11.41
N SER A 86 -21.56 -14.33 -11.88
CA SER A 86 -20.12 -14.58 -11.72
C SER A 86 -19.30 -13.56 -12.51
N GLY A 87 -18.18 -13.14 -11.94
CA GLY A 87 -17.28 -12.19 -12.60
C GLY A 87 -16.48 -11.35 -11.64
N GLU A 88 -15.79 -10.37 -12.17
CA GLU A 88 -14.96 -9.43 -11.42
C GLU A 88 -15.73 -8.14 -11.15
N TYR A 89 -15.82 -7.78 -9.89
CA TYR A 89 -16.46 -6.55 -9.44
C TYR A 89 -15.40 -5.57 -8.95
N THR A 90 -15.49 -4.34 -9.41
CA THR A 90 -14.68 -3.21 -8.92
C THR A 90 -15.58 -2.05 -8.56
N CYS A 91 -15.13 -1.23 -7.62
CA CYS A 91 -15.82 -0.01 -7.27
C CYS A 91 -14.85 1.17 -7.16
N LYS A 92 -15.39 2.37 -7.27
CA LYS A 92 -14.66 3.61 -7.12
C LYS A 92 -15.53 4.64 -6.41
N THR A 93 -14.99 5.24 -5.35
CA THR A 93 -15.59 6.40 -4.67
C THR A 93 -14.97 7.69 -5.18
N GLY A 94 -15.63 8.84 -4.96
CA GLY A 94 -15.24 10.11 -5.59
C GLY A 94 -13.79 10.55 -5.35
N LEU A 95 -13.22 10.29 -4.15
CA LEU A 95 -11.86 10.71 -3.77
C LEU A 95 -10.85 9.56 -3.75
N SER A 96 -11.25 8.34 -4.10
CA SER A 96 -10.36 7.18 -4.10
C SER A 96 -10.04 6.71 -5.52
N ALA A 97 -8.92 6.04 -5.69
CA ALA A 97 -8.65 5.26 -6.90
C ALA A 97 -9.57 4.03 -6.97
N GLN A 98 -9.72 3.44 -8.16
CA GLN A 98 -10.50 2.22 -8.36
C GLN A 98 -9.94 1.08 -7.49
N SER A 99 -10.85 0.27 -6.94
CA SER A 99 -10.49 -0.91 -6.14
C SER A 99 -9.77 -1.95 -6.99
N ASP A 100 -9.04 -2.84 -6.33
CA ASP A 100 -8.64 -4.10 -6.92
C ASP A 100 -9.89 -4.94 -7.25
N PRO A 101 -9.86 -5.80 -8.29
CA PRO A 101 -11.01 -6.61 -8.67
C PRO A 101 -11.29 -7.68 -7.61
N LEU A 102 -12.56 -7.80 -7.21
CA LEU A 102 -13.06 -8.87 -6.39
C LEU A 102 -13.77 -9.87 -7.31
N ARG A 103 -13.33 -11.13 -7.31
CA ARG A 103 -13.92 -12.20 -8.08
C ARG A 103 -15.03 -12.88 -7.30
N LEU A 104 -16.25 -12.84 -7.84
CA LEU A 104 -17.42 -13.54 -7.32
C LEU A 104 -17.72 -14.73 -8.23
N GLU A 105 -17.95 -15.91 -7.64
CA GLU A 105 -18.26 -17.12 -8.39
C GLU A 105 -19.56 -17.76 -7.89
N VAL A 106 -20.51 -18.00 -8.80
CA VAL A 106 -21.79 -18.63 -8.49
C VAL A 106 -21.84 -20.01 -9.13
N TYR A 107 -22.11 -21.01 -8.33
CA TYR A 107 -22.10 -22.43 -8.71
C TYR A 107 -23.50 -23.03 -8.69
N LYS A 108 -23.72 -23.97 -9.60
CA LYS A 108 -24.85 -24.91 -9.51
C LYS A 108 -24.46 -26.10 -8.66
N GLY A 109 -25.26 -26.45 -7.68
CA GLY A 109 -24.95 -27.58 -6.81
C GLY A 109 -25.72 -27.58 -5.52
N TRP A 110 -25.47 -28.59 -4.69
CA TRP A 110 -26.08 -28.75 -3.39
C TRP A 110 -25.17 -28.43 -2.22
N LEU A 111 -23.86 -28.45 -2.46
CA LEU A 111 -22.84 -28.31 -1.43
C LEU A 111 -21.64 -27.57 -1.98
N LEU A 112 -21.17 -26.57 -1.24
CA LEU A 112 -20.04 -25.72 -1.59
C LEU A 112 -19.14 -25.47 -0.37
N LEU A 113 -17.82 -25.51 -0.57
CA LEU A 113 -16.90 -25.04 0.44
C LEU A 113 -16.72 -23.52 0.29
N GLN A 114 -16.90 -22.78 1.38
CA GLN A 114 -16.75 -21.33 1.46
C GLN A 114 -15.65 -20.97 2.45
N ALA A 115 -14.92 -19.90 2.16
CA ALA A 115 -13.98 -19.23 3.05
C ALA A 115 -14.01 -17.74 2.79
N PRO A 116 -13.72 -16.88 3.79
CA PRO A 116 -13.61 -15.44 3.57
C PRO A 116 -12.38 -15.06 2.71
N ARG A 117 -11.36 -15.89 2.76
CA ARG A 117 -10.10 -15.73 1.99
C ARG A 117 -9.49 -17.09 1.68
N TRP A 118 -8.90 -17.20 0.48
CA TRP A 118 -8.19 -18.40 0.01
C TRP A 118 -6.68 -18.28 0.14
N VAL A 119 -6.19 -17.08 0.37
CA VAL A 119 -4.79 -16.76 0.67
C VAL A 119 -4.74 -16.13 2.05
N VAL A 120 -4.01 -16.74 2.97
CA VAL A 120 -3.93 -16.40 4.40
C VAL A 120 -2.46 -16.24 4.77
N GLN A 121 -2.13 -15.28 5.62
CA GLN A 121 -0.76 -15.14 6.13
C GLN A 121 -0.53 -16.14 7.26
N GLU A 122 0.71 -16.61 7.40
CA GLU A 122 1.09 -17.46 8.54
C GLU A 122 0.80 -16.73 9.86
N GLY A 123 0.19 -17.44 10.81
CA GLY A 123 -0.29 -16.90 12.08
C GLY A 123 -1.72 -16.37 12.05
N GLU A 124 -2.32 -16.11 10.88
CA GLU A 124 -3.74 -15.80 10.77
C GLU A 124 -4.60 -17.05 10.92
N SER A 125 -5.92 -16.89 10.97
CA SER A 125 -6.84 -18.02 11.04
C SER A 125 -7.45 -18.37 9.70
N ILE A 126 -7.59 -19.68 9.41
CA ILE A 126 -8.40 -20.18 8.30
C ILE A 126 -9.78 -20.52 8.83
N ARG A 127 -10.81 -20.00 8.16
CA ARG A 127 -12.22 -20.32 8.45
C ARG A 127 -12.84 -20.96 7.21
N LEU A 128 -13.38 -22.15 7.36
CA LEU A 128 -14.02 -22.91 6.29
C LEU A 128 -15.45 -23.21 6.68
N ARG A 129 -16.38 -23.02 5.74
CA ARG A 129 -17.80 -23.30 5.91
C ARG A 129 -18.25 -24.26 4.82
N CYS A 130 -18.95 -25.30 5.24
CA CYS A 130 -19.65 -26.21 4.33
C CYS A 130 -21.06 -25.67 4.10
N HIS A 131 -21.30 -25.00 2.97
CA HIS A 131 -22.55 -24.32 2.64
C HIS A 131 -23.43 -25.17 1.76
N THR A 132 -24.73 -25.20 2.05
CA THR A 132 -25.72 -25.98 1.32
C THR A 132 -26.70 -25.09 0.57
N TRP A 133 -27.16 -25.54 -0.57
CA TRP A 133 -28.17 -24.85 -1.36
C TRP A 133 -29.41 -24.53 -0.51
N LYS A 134 -29.86 -23.28 -0.53
CA LYS A 134 -30.98 -22.79 0.30
C LYS A 134 -30.85 -23.11 1.79
N ASN A 135 -29.62 -23.24 2.30
CA ASN A 135 -29.35 -23.60 3.70
C ASN A 135 -30.04 -24.88 4.18
N ILE A 136 -30.24 -25.85 3.29
CA ILE A 136 -30.80 -27.15 3.67
C ILE A 136 -29.88 -27.81 4.70
N THR A 137 -30.48 -28.45 5.70
CA THR A 137 -29.76 -29.12 6.77
C THR A 137 -28.84 -30.22 6.23
N ILE A 138 -27.57 -30.15 6.59
CA ILE A 138 -26.56 -31.17 6.33
C ILE A 138 -26.14 -31.83 7.65
N GLN A 139 -25.91 -33.13 7.63
CA GLN A 139 -25.48 -33.93 8.78
C GLN A 139 -24.17 -34.64 8.49
N LYS A 140 -23.48 -35.09 9.54
CA LYS A 140 -22.21 -35.83 9.45
C LYS A 140 -21.19 -35.10 8.59
N VAL A 141 -20.99 -33.82 8.89
CA VAL A 141 -20.07 -32.97 8.12
C VAL A 141 -18.63 -33.32 8.45
N GLN A 142 -17.84 -33.53 7.42
CA GLN A 142 -16.41 -33.77 7.52
C GLN A 142 -15.63 -32.86 6.59
N TYR A 143 -14.57 -32.24 7.10
CA TYR A 143 -13.63 -31.45 6.32
C TYR A 143 -12.38 -32.27 6.03
N PHE A 144 -11.88 -32.13 4.82
CA PHE A 144 -10.69 -32.81 4.32
C PHE A 144 -9.64 -31.82 3.89
N GLN A 145 -8.39 -32.15 4.12
CA GLN A 145 -7.21 -31.45 3.57
C GLN A 145 -6.35 -32.48 2.83
N ASN A 146 -6.05 -32.24 1.57
CA ASN A 146 -5.24 -33.13 0.74
C ASN A 146 -5.75 -34.60 0.75
N GLY A 147 -7.07 -34.76 0.74
CA GLY A 147 -7.71 -36.07 0.80
C GLY A 147 -7.81 -36.69 2.20
N MET A 148 -7.14 -36.16 3.21
CA MET A 148 -7.18 -36.67 4.59
C MET A 148 -8.24 -35.95 5.42
N GLY A 149 -9.07 -36.72 6.15
CA GLY A 149 -10.07 -36.16 7.07
C GLY A 149 -9.41 -35.42 8.22
N LYS A 150 -9.85 -34.20 8.46
CA LYS A 150 -9.29 -33.32 9.53
C LYS A 150 -10.27 -33.12 10.67
N LYS A 151 -11.53 -32.87 10.38
CA LYS A 151 -12.53 -32.58 11.38
C LYS A 151 -13.87 -33.19 10.98
N PHE A 152 -14.56 -33.78 11.96
CA PHE A 152 -15.88 -34.37 11.80
C PHE A 152 -16.86 -33.81 12.85
N SER A 153 -18.10 -33.63 12.48
CA SER A 153 -19.21 -33.30 13.38
C SER A 153 -20.53 -33.90 12.88
N HIS A 154 -21.42 -34.24 13.82
CA HIS A 154 -22.76 -34.70 13.46
C HIS A 154 -23.65 -33.60 12.89
N GLN A 155 -23.38 -32.34 13.23
CA GLN A 155 -24.09 -31.16 12.75
C GLN A 155 -23.19 -30.28 11.89
N ASN A 156 -23.78 -29.36 11.12
CA ASN A 156 -23.02 -28.37 10.37
C ASN A 156 -22.31 -27.41 11.31
N PHE A 157 -21.07 -27.09 10.99
CA PHE A 157 -20.25 -26.16 11.76
C PHE A 157 -19.19 -25.52 10.87
N GLU A 158 -18.68 -24.37 11.26
CA GLU A 158 -17.52 -23.78 10.65
C GLU A 158 -16.23 -24.45 11.19
N TYR A 159 -15.37 -24.89 10.30
CA TYR A 159 -14.07 -25.41 10.67
C TYR A 159 -13.08 -24.26 10.78
N HIS A 160 -12.60 -24.00 12.00
CA HIS A 160 -11.69 -22.93 12.32
C HIS A 160 -10.30 -23.51 12.66
N ILE A 161 -9.28 -23.05 11.93
CA ILE A 161 -7.87 -23.39 12.14
C ILE A 161 -7.20 -22.10 12.64
N PRO A 162 -6.94 -21.94 13.94
CA PRO A 162 -6.25 -20.76 14.48
C PRO A 162 -4.75 -20.85 14.21
N ASN A 163 -4.09 -19.70 14.11
CA ASN A 163 -2.63 -19.62 13.95
C ASN A 163 -2.11 -20.51 12.81
N ALA A 164 -2.68 -20.35 11.62
CA ALA A 164 -2.34 -21.19 10.47
C ALA A 164 -0.84 -21.16 10.16
N THR A 165 -0.30 -22.31 9.85
CA THR A 165 1.08 -22.54 9.43
C THR A 165 1.14 -22.93 7.95
N LEU A 166 2.32 -22.94 7.35
CA LEU A 166 2.51 -23.39 5.96
C LEU A 166 1.95 -24.81 5.72
N LYS A 167 1.91 -25.67 6.75
CA LYS A 167 1.36 -27.04 6.68
C LYS A 167 -0.17 -27.07 6.54
N ASP A 168 -0.83 -25.97 6.92
CA ASP A 168 -2.27 -25.84 6.82
C ASP A 168 -2.70 -25.35 5.42
N GLY A 169 -1.75 -25.04 4.54
CA GLY A 169 -2.00 -24.88 3.11
C GLY A 169 -2.34 -26.21 2.44
N GLY A 170 -3.15 -26.17 1.37
CA GLY A 170 -3.48 -27.36 0.63
C GLY A 170 -4.86 -27.31 -0.04
N SER A 171 -5.29 -28.46 -0.53
CA SER A 171 -6.60 -28.62 -1.19
C SER A 171 -7.63 -29.05 -0.16
N TYR A 172 -8.68 -28.26 0.01
CA TYR A 172 -9.75 -28.49 0.99
C TYR A 172 -11.07 -28.77 0.30
N PHE A 173 -11.84 -29.70 0.85
CA PHE A 173 -13.23 -29.91 0.53
C PHE A 173 -14.01 -30.37 1.76
N CYS A 174 -15.32 -30.28 1.70
CA CYS A 174 -16.19 -30.82 2.72
C CYS A 174 -17.13 -31.88 2.15
N ARG A 175 -17.58 -32.79 3.02
CA ARG A 175 -18.53 -33.86 2.71
C ARG A 175 -19.58 -33.92 3.82
N GLY A 176 -20.81 -34.30 3.45
CA GLY A 176 -21.85 -34.55 4.43
C GLY A 176 -23.09 -35.17 3.81
N ILE A 177 -24.09 -35.42 4.62
CA ILE A 177 -25.35 -36.07 4.22
C ILE A 177 -26.46 -35.04 4.09
N ILE A 178 -27.01 -34.88 2.92
CA ILE A 178 -28.21 -34.07 2.62
C ILE A 178 -29.31 -34.98 2.09
N LYS A 179 -30.46 -35.03 2.73
CA LYS A 179 -31.60 -35.87 2.32
C LYS A 179 -31.20 -37.31 2.00
N ASN A 180 -30.39 -37.93 2.84
CA ASN A 180 -29.85 -39.30 2.71
C ASN A 180 -28.80 -39.52 1.58
N TYR A 181 -28.40 -38.47 0.86
CA TYR A 181 -27.33 -38.52 -0.14
C TYR A 181 -26.01 -38.06 0.49
N ASN A 182 -24.96 -38.84 0.27
CA ASN A 182 -23.61 -38.46 0.67
C ASN A 182 -23.01 -37.58 -0.42
N LEU A 183 -22.85 -36.29 -0.12
CA LEU A 183 -22.40 -35.30 -1.08
C LEU A 183 -21.04 -34.72 -0.66
N SER A 184 -20.24 -34.36 -1.65
CA SER A 184 -18.96 -33.66 -1.45
C SER A 184 -18.96 -32.37 -2.24
N SER A 185 -18.36 -31.33 -1.65
CA SER A 185 -18.04 -30.11 -2.41
C SER A 185 -16.88 -30.37 -3.38
N GLU A 186 -16.71 -29.47 -4.32
CA GLU A 186 -15.46 -29.39 -5.07
C GLU A 186 -14.29 -29.02 -4.12
N ALA A 187 -13.10 -29.46 -4.52
CA ALA A 187 -11.89 -29.15 -3.78
C ALA A 187 -11.36 -27.77 -4.17
N VAL A 188 -10.97 -26.99 -3.17
CA VAL A 188 -10.45 -25.63 -3.35
C VAL A 188 -9.10 -25.51 -2.66
N LYS A 189 -8.17 -24.80 -3.30
CA LYS A 189 -6.83 -24.57 -2.77
C LYS A 189 -6.84 -23.39 -1.78
N VAL A 190 -6.41 -23.65 -0.55
CA VAL A 190 -6.05 -22.64 0.45
C VAL A 190 -4.54 -22.49 0.46
N THR A 191 -4.04 -21.27 0.33
CA THR A 191 -2.61 -20.98 0.36
C THR A 191 -2.27 -20.24 1.64
N VAL A 192 -1.37 -20.79 2.44
CA VAL A 192 -0.77 -20.07 3.56
C VAL A 192 0.57 -19.51 3.10
N GLN A 193 0.74 -18.22 3.18
CA GLN A 193 1.98 -17.52 2.86
C GLN A 193 2.76 -17.31 4.15
N GLY A 194 4.05 -17.65 4.14
CA GLY A 194 4.93 -17.32 5.25
C GLY A 194 4.86 -15.81 5.52
N SER A 195 4.81 -15.45 6.80
CA SER A 195 4.92 -14.04 7.15
C SER A 195 6.20 -13.54 6.49
N LYS A 196 6.08 -12.59 5.59
CA LYS A 196 7.23 -11.76 5.24
C LYS A 196 7.59 -11.08 6.54
N SER A 197 8.44 -11.75 7.34
CA SER A 197 9.25 -11.01 8.30
C SER A 197 9.70 -9.80 7.51
N PRO A 198 9.43 -8.55 7.93
CA PRO A 198 10.12 -7.44 7.35
C PRO A 198 11.57 -7.87 7.51
N SER A 199 12.17 -8.30 6.39
CA SER A 199 13.60 -8.52 6.39
C SER A 199 14.14 -7.29 7.08
N PRO A 200 14.98 -7.39 8.12
CA PRO A 200 15.70 -6.26 8.67
C PRO A 200 16.77 -5.84 7.66
N ILE A 201 16.43 -5.81 6.39
CA ILE A 201 16.98 -4.85 5.49
C ILE A 201 16.30 -3.57 5.97
N LEU A 202 16.77 -3.12 7.15
CA LEU A 202 16.90 -1.72 7.37
C LEU A 202 17.28 -1.19 6.01
N SER A 203 16.33 -0.60 5.35
CA SER A 203 16.63 0.33 4.28
C SER A 203 17.32 1.53 4.93
N PHE A 204 18.54 1.29 5.43
CA PHE A 204 19.60 2.27 5.49
C PHE A 204 20.05 2.63 4.07
N PHE A 205 19.13 2.57 3.12
CA PHE A 205 19.15 3.45 1.98
C PHE A 205 18.60 4.81 2.46
N LEU A 206 19.17 5.31 3.55
CA LEU A 206 19.34 6.74 3.67
C LEU A 206 19.95 7.11 2.32
N PRO A 207 19.28 7.90 1.51
CA PRO A 207 19.72 8.07 0.12
C PRO A 207 21.13 8.63 0.17
N TRP A 208 22.11 7.79 -0.08
CA TRP A 208 23.54 8.14 -0.05
C TRP A 208 23.81 9.44 -0.79
N HIS A 209 23.04 9.68 -1.86
CA HIS A 209 23.09 10.93 -2.61
C HIS A 209 22.66 12.16 -1.78
N GLN A 210 21.70 12.03 -0.83
CA GLN A 210 21.34 13.13 0.06
C GLN A 210 22.42 13.40 1.11
N ILE A 211 23.05 12.34 1.64
CA ILE A 211 24.17 12.50 2.58
C ILE A 211 25.35 13.12 1.85
N ILE A 212 25.71 12.59 0.67
CA ILE A 212 26.79 13.14 -0.14
C ILE A 212 26.50 14.58 -0.52
N PHE A 213 25.28 14.90 -0.92
CA PHE A 213 24.88 16.27 -1.24
C PHE A 213 25.03 17.21 -0.03
N CYS A 214 24.56 16.81 1.17
CA CYS A 214 24.73 17.60 2.38
C CYS A 214 26.20 17.80 2.76
N LEU A 215 27.04 16.77 2.60
CA LEU A 215 28.47 16.86 2.90
C LEU A 215 29.19 17.77 1.90
N VAL A 216 28.88 17.66 0.61
CA VAL A 216 29.45 18.53 -0.43
C VAL A 216 29.04 19.98 -0.22
N MET A 217 27.75 20.24 0.06
CA MET A 217 27.27 21.60 0.34
C MET A 217 27.91 22.16 1.60
N GLY A 218 28.02 21.37 2.67
CA GLY A 218 28.69 21.78 3.91
C GLY A 218 30.17 22.11 3.67
N PHE A 219 30.87 21.31 2.87
CA PHE A 219 32.26 21.58 2.51
C PHE A 219 32.41 22.86 1.68
N LEU A 220 31.55 23.08 0.69
CA LEU A 220 31.56 24.31 -0.12
C LEU A 220 31.33 25.56 0.76
N PHE A 221 30.36 25.53 1.67
CA PHE A 221 30.14 26.63 2.61
C PHE A 221 31.34 26.88 3.52
N ALA A 222 32.03 25.84 3.98
CA ALA A 222 33.23 25.98 4.80
C ALA A 222 34.36 26.64 4.01
N VAL A 223 34.56 26.24 2.74
CA VAL A 223 35.58 26.84 1.84
C VAL A 223 35.25 28.33 1.57
N ASP A 224 33.99 28.63 1.19
CA ASP A 224 33.57 30.03 0.94
C ASP A 224 33.73 30.91 2.17
N THR A 225 33.36 30.40 3.35
CA THR A 225 33.55 31.11 4.60
C THR A 225 35.02 31.34 4.89
N GLY A 226 35.87 30.32 4.67
CA GLY A 226 37.32 30.43 4.85
C GLY A 226 37.95 31.46 3.92
N LEU A 227 37.59 31.45 2.64
CA LEU A 227 38.03 32.43 1.65
C LEU A 227 37.57 33.84 2.01
N TYR A 228 36.31 34.01 2.43
CA TYR A 228 35.81 35.31 2.88
C TYR A 228 36.63 35.90 4.02
N PHE A 229 36.94 35.11 5.04
CA PHE A 229 37.77 35.55 6.16
C PHE A 229 39.23 35.84 5.75
N SER A 230 39.80 35.02 4.85
CA SER A 230 41.15 35.23 4.29
C SER A 230 41.23 36.55 3.53
N VAL A 231 40.30 36.76 2.60
CA VAL A 231 40.26 38.01 1.82
C VAL A 231 40.04 39.24 2.72
N ARG A 232 39.15 39.12 3.71
CA ARG A 232 38.89 40.17 4.67
C ARG A 232 40.11 40.51 5.55
N LYS A 233 40.91 39.49 5.92
CA LYS A 233 42.16 39.65 6.65
C LYS A 233 43.21 40.37 5.80
N VAL A 234 43.38 39.97 4.53
CA VAL A 234 44.32 40.63 3.61
C VAL A 234 43.93 42.08 3.34
N LEU A 235 42.65 42.37 3.12
CA LEU A 235 42.17 43.75 2.93
C LEU A 235 42.34 44.62 4.19
N ARG A 236 42.24 44.01 5.38
CA ARG A 236 42.48 44.73 6.66
C ARG A 236 43.94 45.05 6.84
N SER A 237 44.82 44.08 6.54
CA SER A 237 46.30 44.30 6.58
C SER A 237 46.73 45.38 5.57
N SER A 238 46.24 45.33 4.35
CA SER A 238 46.52 46.36 3.34
C SER A 238 46.02 47.77 3.73
N LYS A 239 44.91 47.85 4.47
CA LYS A 239 44.36 49.10 4.96
C LYS A 239 45.22 49.69 6.11
N GLU A 240 45.83 48.84 6.95
CA GLU A 240 46.73 49.25 8.00
C GLU A 240 48.06 49.73 7.48
N ASP A 241 48.63 49.10 6.42
CA ASP A 241 49.83 49.55 5.75
C ASP A 241 49.64 50.91 5.05
N TRP A 242 48.48 51.16 4.51
CA TRP A 242 48.13 52.49 3.94
C TRP A 242 47.98 53.56 5.02
N ARG A 243 47.59 53.21 6.23
CA ARG A 243 47.36 54.13 7.33
C ARG A 243 48.68 54.51 8.06
N ASN A 244 49.63 53.58 7.98
CA ASN A 244 50.97 53.78 8.58
C ASN A 244 52.00 54.29 7.58
N GLY A 245 51.58 54.96 6.51
CA GLY A 245 52.34 55.39 5.38
C GLY A 245 53.61 56.18 5.80
N LYS A 246 54.70 55.44 5.93
CA LYS A 246 56.05 56.01 5.77
C LYS A 246 56.44 55.85 4.33
N VAL A 247 56.10 56.81 3.51
CA VAL A 247 56.69 56.97 2.18
C VAL A 247 58.10 57.58 2.46
N THR A 248 59.10 56.74 2.48
CA THR A 248 60.50 57.17 2.44
C THR A 248 60.88 57.40 0.99
N TRP A 249 60.87 58.64 0.56
CA TRP A 249 61.44 59.02 -0.69
C TRP A 249 62.96 58.97 -0.51
N SER A 250 63.68 58.01 -1.08
CA SER A 250 65.11 58.01 -1.22
C SER A 250 65.50 59.04 -2.28
N ARG A 251 66.09 60.11 -1.84
CA ARG A 251 66.74 61.13 -2.68
C ARG A 251 68.05 60.52 -3.20
N ASP A 252 68.15 60.40 -4.45
CA ASP A 252 69.35 60.06 -5.18
C ASP A 252 70.33 61.22 -5.05
N PRO A 253 71.63 61.04 -4.64
CA PRO A 253 72.64 62.10 -4.63
C PRO A 253 73.17 62.27 -6.04
N GLN A 254 72.92 63.37 -6.64
CA GLN A 254 73.58 63.79 -7.88
C GLN A 254 75.08 63.98 -7.63
N ASP A 255 75.73 63.33 -8.54
CA ASP A 255 77.10 63.44 -8.94
C ASP A 255 77.58 64.84 -9.11
N LYS A 256 78.76 65.15 -8.61
CA LYS A 256 79.58 66.32 -9.00
C LYS A 256 80.81 65.83 -9.69
N GLY A 257 80.79 66.03 -10.98
CA GLY A 257 81.96 65.97 -11.79
C GLY A 257 82.95 67.08 -11.62
N GLY A 258 84.20 66.78 -11.80
CA GLY A 258 85.25 67.70 -12.10
C GLY A 258 85.74 67.43 -13.50
#